data_ed5fcf7101cf867e9e1038ed6ad1437a
#
_entry.id   ed5fcf7101cf867e9e1038ed6ad1437a
#
_cell.length_a   1.000
_cell.length_b   1.000
_cell.length_c   1.000
_cell.angle_alpha   90.00
_cell.angle_beta   90.00
_cell.angle_gamma   90.00
#
_symmetry.space_group_name_H-M   'P 1'
#
loop_
_entity.id
_entity.type
_entity.pdbx_description
1 polymer ?
#
loop_
_entity_poly.entity_id
_entity_poly.type
_entity_poly.pdbx_seq_one_letter_code
_entity_poly.pdbx_strand_id
1 'polypeptide(L)'
;MEVVLYEPEIPPNTGNIARLCAVSGTRLHLIEPLGLRLEDRYLKRAGLDYWPHVRMDVWPDYGAFLKDAAATRPGARVVLTSAHPGGMPIQRFPFRTDDILVFGPETRGFPRDMLEEAEYRVRIPMLRGHGRCINLSTSCGIVLYAALAQSGALDGPDWE
;
A
#
# COMPACT_ATOMS: atom_id res chain seq x y z
N MET A 1 -6.69 5.72 -7.03
CA MET A 1 -6.11 5.09 -5.83
C MET A 1 -4.66 4.75 -6.09
N GLU A 2 -3.80 4.85 -5.08
CA GLU A 2 -2.37 4.54 -5.18
C GLU A 2 -1.93 3.73 -3.97
N VAL A 3 -0.84 2.98 -4.11
CA VAL A 3 -0.22 2.19 -3.03
C VAL A 3 1.19 2.71 -2.78
N VAL A 4 1.53 2.88 -1.51
CA VAL A 4 2.87 3.28 -1.06
C VAL A 4 3.42 2.24 -0.10
N LEU A 5 4.63 1.77 -0.35
CA LEU A 5 5.39 0.93 0.56
C LEU A 5 6.46 1.79 1.23
N TYR A 6 6.31 2.00 2.53
CA TYR A 6 7.26 2.74 3.34
C TYR A 6 8.42 1.81 3.75
N GLU A 7 9.60 2.05 3.20
CA GLU A 7 10.84 1.31 3.48
C GLU A 7 10.67 -0.23 3.43
N PRO A 8 10.16 -0.79 2.32
CA PRO A 8 9.92 -2.24 2.22
C PRO A 8 11.22 -3.04 2.31
N GLU A 9 11.17 -4.20 2.96
CA GLU A 9 12.34 -4.98 3.33
C GLU A 9 12.45 -6.30 2.56
N ILE A 10 11.34 -6.96 2.25
CA ILE A 10 11.29 -8.34 1.76
C ILE A 10 10.93 -8.36 0.26
N PRO A 11 11.90 -8.75 -0.64
CA PRO A 11 11.70 -8.71 -2.08
C PRO A 11 10.44 -9.43 -2.60
N PRO A 12 10.11 -10.66 -2.15
CA PRO A 12 8.89 -11.34 -2.59
C PRO A 12 7.59 -10.58 -2.29
N ASN A 13 7.52 -9.87 -1.16
CA ASN A 13 6.34 -9.06 -0.83
C ASN A 13 6.17 -7.89 -1.81
N THR A 14 7.25 -7.17 -2.06
CA THR A 14 7.24 -6.07 -3.05
C THR A 14 6.89 -6.56 -4.45
N GLY A 15 7.42 -7.72 -4.87
CA GLY A 15 7.09 -8.34 -6.15
C GLY A 15 5.61 -8.72 -6.28
N ASN A 16 5.03 -9.31 -5.25
CA ASN A 16 3.61 -9.66 -5.21
C ASN A 16 2.72 -8.40 -5.24
N ILE A 17 3.12 -7.35 -4.53
CA ILE A 17 2.40 -6.07 -4.53
C ILE A 17 2.52 -5.37 -5.88
N ALA A 18 3.68 -5.41 -6.53
CA ALA A 18 3.85 -4.89 -7.88
C ALA A 18 2.90 -5.58 -8.88
N ARG A 19 2.76 -6.91 -8.78
CA ARG A 19 1.78 -7.67 -9.58
C ARG A 19 0.35 -7.23 -9.29
N LEU A 20 -0.01 -7.13 -8.03
CA LEU A 20 -1.33 -6.66 -7.60
C LEU A 20 -1.64 -5.27 -8.16
N CYS A 21 -0.69 -4.34 -8.08
CA CYS A 21 -0.83 -2.99 -8.62
C CYS A 21 -0.97 -2.97 -10.14
N ALA A 22 -0.23 -3.83 -10.85
CA ALA A 22 -0.35 -3.95 -12.30
C ALA A 22 -1.76 -4.40 -12.71
N VAL A 23 -2.29 -5.48 -12.11
CA VAL A 23 -3.61 -6.04 -12.48
C VAL A 23 -4.78 -5.17 -12.03
N SER A 24 -4.59 -4.33 -11.02
CA SER A 24 -5.61 -3.38 -10.55
C SER A 24 -5.48 -1.98 -11.17
N GLY A 25 -4.50 -1.75 -12.04
CA GLY A 25 -4.24 -0.43 -12.60
C GLY A 25 -3.78 0.61 -11.59
N THR A 26 -3.33 0.17 -10.41
CA THR A 26 -2.91 1.02 -9.30
C THR A 26 -1.44 1.43 -9.45
N ARG A 27 -1.11 2.69 -9.17
CA ARG A 27 0.27 3.15 -9.12
C ARG A 27 0.94 2.73 -7.82
N LEU A 28 2.18 2.25 -7.90
CA LEU A 28 2.99 1.82 -6.78
C LEU A 28 4.11 2.83 -6.50
N HIS A 29 4.27 3.21 -5.24
CA HIS A 29 5.37 4.05 -4.78
C HIS A 29 6.19 3.29 -3.75
N LEU A 30 7.52 3.36 -3.88
CA LEU A 30 8.47 2.82 -2.91
C LEU A 30 9.23 3.96 -2.25
N ILE A 31 9.26 3.98 -0.93
CA ILE A 31 10.00 4.97 -0.14
C ILE A 31 11.31 4.35 0.33
N GLU A 32 12.43 4.96 -0.01
CA GLU A 32 13.76 4.55 0.46
C GLU A 32 13.96 4.88 1.97
N PRO A 33 14.84 4.13 2.66
CA PRO A 33 15.72 3.07 2.14
C PRO A 33 14.96 1.78 1.83
N LEU A 34 15.34 1.11 0.74
CA LEU A 34 14.79 -0.20 0.38
C LEU A 34 15.68 -1.31 0.96
N GLY A 35 15.10 -2.26 1.67
CA GLY A 35 15.77 -3.48 2.11
C GLY A 35 15.95 -4.51 1.00
N LEU A 36 15.77 -4.11 -0.26
CA LEU A 36 15.80 -4.95 -1.46
C LEU A 36 16.48 -4.21 -2.62
N ARG A 37 16.89 -4.96 -3.63
CA ARG A 37 17.38 -4.39 -4.90
C ARG A 37 16.29 -4.54 -5.96
N LEU A 38 16.02 -3.46 -6.70
CA LEU A 38 15.01 -3.46 -7.77
C LEU A 38 15.37 -4.40 -8.93
N GLU A 39 16.65 -4.72 -9.10
CA GLU A 39 17.17 -5.69 -10.06
C GLU A 39 17.05 -7.14 -9.59
N ASP A 40 16.60 -7.35 -8.33
CA ASP A 40 16.50 -8.69 -7.74
C ASP A 40 15.63 -9.60 -8.60
N ARG A 41 16.18 -10.79 -8.92
CA ARG A 41 15.47 -11.80 -9.72
C ARG A 41 14.15 -12.26 -9.08
N TYR A 42 14.01 -12.19 -7.74
CA TYR A 42 12.77 -12.54 -7.05
C TYR A 42 11.69 -11.48 -7.27
N LEU A 43 12.07 -10.21 -7.34
CA LEU A 43 11.18 -9.13 -7.73
C LEU A 43 10.69 -9.34 -9.18
N LYS A 44 11.59 -9.70 -10.08
CA LYS A 44 11.29 -9.92 -11.50
C LYS A 44 10.63 -11.26 -11.79
N ARG A 45 10.95 -12.33 -11.03
CA ARG A 45 10.36 -13.67 -11.22
C ARG A 45 8.87 -13.73 -10.93
N ALA A 46 8.41 -12.96 -9.98
CA ALA A 46 6.99 -12.86 -9.70
C ALA A 46 6.22 -12.21 -10.87
N GLY A 47 6.90 -11.68 -11.93
CA GLY A 47 6.33 -10.74 -12.79
C GLY A 47 6.73 -10.60 -14.22
N LEU A 48 7.17 -11.64 -14.90
CA LEU A 48 7.57 -11.50 -16.31
C LEU A 48 6.44 -10.96 -17.20
N ASP A 49 5.21 -11.40 -17.01
CA ASP A 49 4.08 -11.06 -17.90
C ASP A 49 3.41 -9.73 -17.58
N TYR A 50 3.37 -9.31 -16.32
CA TYR A 50 2.71 -8.08 -15.87
C TYR A 50 3.67 -6.89 -15.67
N TRP A 51 4.99 -7.13 -15.63
CA TRP A 51 5.98 -6.08 -15.38
C TRP A 51 5.86 -4.87 -16.32
N PRO A 52 5.54 -5.02 -17.60
CA PRO A 52 5.28 -3.88 -18.49
C PRO A 52 4.11 -3.00 -18.05
N HIS A 53 3.19 -3.51 -17.24
CA HIS A 53 2.03 -2.79 -16.73
C HIS A 53 2.23 -2.17 -15.34
N VAL A 54 3.38 -2.43 -14.69
CA VAL A 54 3.70 -1.85 -13.40
C VAL A 54 4.07 -0.38 -13.56
N ARG A 55 3.27 0.50 -12.97
CA ARG A 55 3.59 1.93 -12.84
C ARG A 55 4.19 2.14 -11.46
N MET A 56 5.52 2.28 -11.37
CA MET A 56 6.25 2.34 -10.11
C MET A 56 7.20 3.54 -10.08
N ASP A 57 7.17 4.28 -8.97
CA ASP A 57 8.09 5.37 -8.67
C ASP A 57 8.84 5.08 -7.36
N VAL A 58 10.10 5.52 -7.28
CA VAL A 58 10.93 5.42 -6.08
C VAL A 58 11.22 6.81 -5.55
N TRP A 59 11.07 7.00 -4.26
CA TRP A 59 11.24 8.28 -3.57
C TRP A 59 12.38 8.20 -2.56
N PRO A 60 13.21 9.26 -2.45
CA PRO A 60 14.34 9.26 -1.52
C PRO A 60 13.92 9.21 -0.05
N ASP A 61 12.73 9.75 0.27
CA ASP A 61 12.14 9.73 1.60
C ASP A 61 10.62 10.00 1.54
N TYR A 62 9.96 9.79 2.67
CA TYR A 62 8.52 9.97 2.78
C TYR A 62 8.09 11.45 2.65
N GLY A 63 8.92 12.38 3.11
CA GLY A 63 8.65 13.82 2.98
C GLY A 63 8.62 14.27 1.53
N ALA A 64 9.56 13.79 0.70
CA ALA A 64 9.59 14.06 -0.73
C ALA A 64 8.32 13.52 -1.44
N PHE A 65 7.88 12.32 -1.07
CA PHE A 65 6.62 11.76 -1.56
C PHE A 65 5.42 12.62 -1.16
N LEU A 66 5.29 13.00 0.11
CA LEU A 66 4.17 13.82 0.59
C LEU A 66 4.11 15.19 -0.08
N LYS A 67 5.27 15.80 -0.33
CA LYS A 67 5.37 17.09 -1.04
C LYS A 67 4.84 16.97 -2.47
N ASP A 68 5.23 15.92 -3.19
CA ASP A 68 4.72 15.65 -4.53
C ASP A 68 3.22 15.34 -4.51
N ALA A 69 2.76 14.51 -3.59
CA ALA A 69 1.35 14.18 -3.45
C ALA A 69 0.48 15.42 -3.22
N ALA A 70 0.91 16.33 -2.36
CA ALA A 70 0.21 17.59 -2.10
C ALA A 70 0.14 18.49 -3.35
N ALA A 71 1.21 18.50 -4.16
CA ALA A 71 1.29 19.32 -5.36
C ALA A 71 0.50 18.75 -6.56
N THR A 72 0.54 17.42 -6.75
CA THR A 72 0.00 16.76 -7.95
C THR A 72 -1.37 16.10 -7.72
N ARG A 73 -1.74 15.82 -6.48
CA ARG A 73 -2.99 15.15 -6.08
C ARG A 73 -3.65 15.90 -4.91
N PRO A 74 -3.96 17.19 -5.09
CA PRO A 74 -4.55 18.01 -4.02
C PRO A 74 -5.89 17.39 -3.58
N GLY A 75 -6.06 17.24 -2.27
CA GLY A 75 -7.27 16.64 -1.68
C GLY A 75 -7.25 15.11 -1.54
N ALA A 76 -6.29 14.40 -2.13
CA ALA A 76 -6.10 12.97 -1.88
C ALA A 76 -5.72 12.73 -0.41
N ARG A 77 -6.37 11.74 0.20
CA ARG A 77 -6.08 11.39 1.61
C ARG A 77 -4.97 10.35 1.67
N VAL A 78 -4.06 10.54 2.61
CA VAL A 78 -3.02 9.57 2.94
C VAL A 78 -3.54 8.69 4.09
N VAL A 79 -3.72 7.39 3.82
CA VAL A 79 -4.34 6.43 4.73
C VAL A 79 -3.31 5.37 5.12
N LEU A 80 -2.87 5.35 6.38
CA LEU A 80 -1.92 4.36 6.86
C LEU A 80 -2.63 3.08 7.29
N THR A 81 -2.12 1.94 6.81
CA THR A 81 -2.58 0.61 7.24
C THR A 81 -1.65 0.07 8.32
N SER A 82 -2.17 -0.15 9.51
CA SER A 82 -1.40 -0.63 10.65
C SER A 82 -2.19 -1.61 11.51
N ALA A 83 -1.50 -2.62 12.05
CA ALA A 83 -2.05 -3.52 13.07
C ALA A 83 -2.13 -2.89 14.46
N HIS A 84 -1.48 -1.75 14.67
CA HIS A 84 -1.53 -1.03 15.95
C HIS A 84 -2.96 -0.53 16.27
N PRO A 85 -3.34 -0.51 17.55
CA PRO A 85 -4.62 0.03 17.99
C PRO A 85 -4.87 1.47 17.51
N GLY A 86 -6.11 1.84 17.31
CA GLY A 86 -6.53 3.20 16.97
C GLY A 86 -6.86 3.43 15.49
N GLY A 87 -6.57 2.46 14.61
CA GLY A 87 -7.05 2.51 13.23
C GLY A 87 -8.53 2.11 13.10
N MET A 88 -9.25 2.75 12.18
CA MET A 88 -10.62 2.33 11.86
C MET A 88 -10.60 0.97 11.14
N PRO A 89 -11.50 0.02 11.48
CA PRO A 89 -11.62 -1.21 10.71
C PRO A 89 -11.93 -0.93 9.24
N ILE A 90 -11.25 -1.64 8.32
CA ILE A 90 -11.38 -1.40 6.87
C ILE A 90 -12.82 -1.47 6.37
N GLN A 91 -13.66 -2.34 6.94
CA GLN A 91 -15.06 -2.47 6.54
C GLN A 91 -15.94 -1.28 6.95
N ARG A 92 -15.44 -0.37 7.76
CA ARG A 92 -16.13 0.86 8.21
C ARG A 92 -15.51 2.14 7.68
N PHE A 93 -14.30 2.07 7.15
CA PHE A 93 -13.62 3.25 6.63
C PHE A 93 -14.24 3.64 5.27
N PRO A 94 -14.68 4.91 5.10
CA PRO A 94 -15.30 5.36 3.86
C PRO A 94 -14.23 5.68 2.80
N PHE A 95 -13.70 4.65 2.15
CA PHE A 95 -12.67 4.81 1.13
C PHE A 95 -13.15 5.66 -0.07
N ARG A 96 -12.21 6.38 -0.68
CA ARG A 96 -12.41 7.19 -1.89
C ARG A 96 -11.52 6.68 -3.02
N THR A 97 -11.92 6.92 -4.25
CA THR A 97 -11.18 6.47 -5.45
C THR A 97 -9.78 7.07 -5.57
N ASP A 98 -9.52 8.21 -4.94
CA ASP A 98 -8.25 8.93 -4.93
C ASP A 98 -7.40 8.74 -3.66
N ASP A 99 -7.82 7.87 -2.74
CA ASP A 99 -7.04 7.57 -1.53
C ASP A 99 -5.65 7.00 -1.88
N ILE A 100 -4.66 7.40 -1.08
CA ILE A 100 -3.29 6.91 -1.10
C ILE A 100 -3.10 5.97 0.09
N LEU A 101 -2.96 4.67 -0.19
CA LEU A 101 -2.85 3.63 0.83
C LEU A 101 -1.38 3.38 1.15
N VAL A 102 -0.97 3.62 2.39
CA VAL A 102 0.42 3.47 2.84
C VAL A 102 0.56 2.25 3.73
N PHE A 103 1.57 1.43 3.45
CA PHE A 103 1.91 0.22 4.21
C PHE A 103 3.32 0.32 4.77
N GLY A 104 3.50 -0.05 6.03
CA GLY A 104 4.78 -0.02 6.74
C GLY A 104 5.69 -1.20 6.41
N PRO A 105 6.97 -1.13 6.83
CA PRO A 105 7.93 -2.22 6.66
C PRO A 105 7.51 -3.46 7.45
N GLU A 106 7.93 -4.63 6.95
CA GLU A 106 7.43 -5.94 7.41
C GLU A 106 7.82 -6.26 8.85
N THR A 107 9.05 -5.93 9.27
CA THR A 107 9.58 -6.36 10.57
C THR A 107 9.30 -5.40 11.72
N ARG A 108 9.24 -4.10 11.46
CA ARG A 108 9.16 -3.06 12.51
C ARG A 108 7.88 -2.22 12.48
N GLY A 109 7.13 -2.26 11.37
CA GLY A 109 5.97 -1.38 11.19
C GLY A 109 6.36 0.10 11.03
N PHE A 110 5.37 0.97 11.09
CA PHE A 110 5.61 2.42 11.01
C PHE A 110 6.31 2.97 12.26
N PRO A 111 7.16 4.00 12.10
CA PRO A 111 7.59 4.83 13.22
C PRO A 111 6.39 5.38 13.99
N ARG A 112 6.56 5.54 15.30
CA ARG A 112 5.47 5.98 16.19
C ARG A 112 4.95 7.37 15.83
N ASP A 113 5.84 8.29 15.51
CA ASP A 113 5.50 9.66 15.08
C ASP A 113 4.64 9.66 13.82
N MET A 114 4.93 8.81 12.83
CA MET A 114 4.07 8.68 11.64
C MET A 114 2.65 8.24 12.00
N LEU A 115 2.51 7.30 12.94
CA LEU A 115 1.20 6.84 13.39
C LEU A 115 0.45 7.91 14.19
N GLU A 116 1.15 8.69 14.98
CA GLU A 116 0.57 9.77 15.80
C GLU A 116 0.14 10.97 14.95
N GLU A 117 0.90 11.31 13.91
CA GLU A 117 0.62 12.41 12.99
C GLU A 117 -0.39 12.06 11.89
N ALA A 118 -0.63 10.78 11.65
CA ALA A 118 -1.54 10.32 10.60
C ALA A 118 -2.99 10.72 10.89
N GLU A 119 -3.59 11.49 9.99
CA GLU A 119 -5.01 11.87 10.06
C GLU A 119 -5.93 10.66 9.84
N TYR A 120 -5.53 9.76 8.93
CA TYR A 120 -6.30 8.57 8.57
C TYR A 120 -5.50 7.30 8.81
N ARG A 121 -6.06 6.40 9.61
CA ARG A 121 -5.50 5.07 9.86
C ARG A 121 -6.56 4.00 9.77
N VAL A 122 -6.21 2.90 9.11
CA VAL A 122 -7.07 1.73 9.00
C VAL A 122 -6.37 0.49 9.53
N ARG A 123 -7.14 -0.50 9.91
CA ARG A 123 -6.66 -1.81 10.33
C ARG A 123 -7.51 -2.92 9.72
N ILE A 124 -6.87 -4.05 9.45
CA ILE A 124 -7.55 -5.29 9.11
C ILE A 124 -7.96 -5.95 10.44
N PRO A 125 -9.26 -6.22 10.68
CA PRO A 125 -9.69 -6.94 11.87
C PRO A 125 -9.09 -8.34 11.93
N MET A 126 -8.61 -8.74 13.11
CA MET A 126 -8.08 -10.07 13.39
C MET A 126 -8.71 -10.62 14.67
N LEU A 127 -8.88 -11.94 14.75
CA LEU A 127 -9.37 -12.59 15.96
C LEU A 127 -8.36 -12.44 17.09
N ARG A 128 -8.84 -12.06 18.27
CA ARG A 128 -8.00 -11.93 19.46
C ARG A 128 -7.29 -13.24 19.76
N GLY A 129 -5.99 -13.17 20.05
CA GLY A 129 -5.17 -14.31 20.48
C GLY A 129 -4.72 -15.23 19.35
N HIS A 130 -5.12 -14.99 18.09
CA HIS A 130 -4.77 -15.86 16.97
C HIS A 130 -3.57 -15.39 16.14
N GLY A 131 -3.13 -14.15 16.30
CA GLY A 131 -1.98 -13.59 15.59
C GLY A 131 -1.79 -12.12 15.88
N ARG A 132 -0.63 -11.57 15.41
CA ARG A 132 -0.28 -10.16 15.63
C ARG A 132 -0.32 -9.32 14.35
N CYS A 133 -0.10 -9.96 13.20
CA CYS A 133 -0.06 -9.31 11.91
C CYS A 133 -0.35 -10.31 10.79
N ILE A 134 -0.67 -9.77 9.64
CA ILE A 134 -0.84 -10.49 8.38
C ILE A 134 0.35 -10.13 7.49
N ASN A 135 0.82 -11.07 6.65
CA ASN A 135 1.86 -10.80 5.66
C ASN A 135 1.57 -9.52 4.87
N LEU A 136 2.61 -8.73 4.57
CA LEU A 136 2.47 -7.43 3.94
C LEU A 136 1.75 -7.49 2.59
N SER A 137 2.12 -8.43 1.71
CA SER A 137 1.48 -8.52 0.39
C SER A 137 0.02 -8.95 0.50
N THR A 138 -0.29 -9.84 1.44
CA THR A 138 -1.67 -10.23 1.78
C THR A 138 -2.47 -9.03 2.32
N SER A 139 -1.91 -8.29 3.26
CA SER A 139 -2.53 -7.09 3.82
C SER A 139 -2.83 -6.05 2.74
N CYS A 140 -1.87 -5.82 1.85
CA CYS A 140 -2.05 -4.89 0.74
C CYS A 140 -3.20 -5.32 -0.18
N GLY A 141 -3.28 -6.61 -0.53
CA GLY A 141 -4.37 -7.16 -1.34
C GLY A 141 -5.74 -6.98 -0.68
N ILE A 142 -5.84 -7.30 0.61
CA ILE A 142 -7.09 -7.15 1.38
C ILE A 142 -7.55 -5.68 1.40
N VAL A 143 -6.65 -4.76 1.76
CA VAL A 143 -7.01 -3.34 1.91
C VAL A 143 -7.29 -2.69 0.57
N LEU A 144 -6.46 -2.93 -0.44
CA LEU A 144 -6.65 -2.37 -1.78
C LEU A 144 -7.99 -2.79 -2.38
N TYR A 145 -8.32 -4.08 -2.38
CA TYR A 145 -9.58 -4.54 -2.97
C TYR A 145 -10.80 -4.16 -2.13
N ALA A 146 -10.69 -4.10 -0.81
CA ALA A 146 -11.74 -3.52 0.02
C ALA A 146 -12.00 -2.05 -0.33
N ALA A 147 -10.93 -1.28 -0.52
CA ALA A 147 -11.03 0.13 -0.91
C ALA A 147 -11.61 0.32 -2.31
N LEU A 148 -11.16 -0.46 -3.30
CA LEU A 148 -11.68 -0.43 -4.66
C LEU A 148 -13.18 -0.78 -4.70
N ALA A 149 -13.59 -1.84 -3.98
CA ALA A 149 -14.99 -2.24 -3.91
C ALA A 149 -15.87 -1.18 -3.23
N GLN A 150 -15.46 -0.69 -2.06
CA GLN A 150 -16.26 0.28 -1.30
C GLN A 150 -16.34 1.66 -1.97
N SER A 151 -15.34 2.04 -2.74
CA SER A 151 -15.33 3.31 -3.49
C SER A 151 -16.10 3.25 -4.81
N GLY A 152 -16.60 2.07 -5.20
CA GLY A 152 -17.28 1.85 -6.49
C GLY A 152 -16.33 1.76 -7.69
N ALA A 153 -15.02 1.69 -7.45
CA ALA A 153 -14.04 1.63 -8.53
C ALA A 153 -14.14 0.34 -9.37
N LEU A 154 -14.61 -0.76 -8.76
CA LEU A 154 -14.80 -2.04 -9.46
C LEU A 154 -16.05 -2.11 -10.34
N ASP A 155 -16.95 -1.12 -10.26
CA ASP A 155 -18.20 -1.11 -11.03
C ASP A 155 -18.00 -0.57 -12.47
N GLY A 156 -16.77 -0.21 -12.82
CA GLY A 156 -16.41 0.28 -14.16
C GLY A 156 -16.41 -0.84 -15.23
N PRO A 157 -16.56 -0.47 -16.52
CA PRO A 157 -16.64 -1.44 -17.63
C PRO A 157 -15.32 -2.15 -17.93
N ASP A 158 -14.21 -1.71 -17.37
CA ASP A 158 -12.86 -2.27 -17.60
C ASP A 158 -12.53 -3.46 -16.68
N TRP A 159 -13.45 -3.83 -15.80
CA TRP A 159 -13.28 -4.95 -14.88
C TRP A 159 -14.02 -6.18 -15.36
N GLU A 160 -13.31 -7.33 -15.37
CA GLU A 160 -13.84 -8.67 -15.71
C GLU A 160 -13.95 -9.56 -14.46
#